data_af1a186e0b726312815c6e8664fde354
#
_entry.id   af1a186e0b726312815c6e8664fde354
#
_cell.length_a   1.000
_cell.length_b   1.000
_cell.length_c   1.000
_cell.angle_alpha   90.00
_cell.angle_beta   90.00
_cell.angle_gamma   90.00
#
_symmetry.space_group_name_H-M   'P 1'
#
loop_
_entity.id
_entity.type
_entity.pdbx_description
1 polymer ?
#
loop_
_entity_poly.entity_id
_entity_poly.type
_entity_poly.pdbx_seq_one_letter_code
_entity_poly.pdbx_strand_id
1 'polypeptide(L)'
;MLSIPIILCVILLSSCAEEYYVYGIDDVEITPVNSTKDKPKTHAQYISILYANMFQKAIGPNQMLQALNAIESIGDKQVAYDMLVSKYMNDPEVKIPSVESMRADPETFVRETYKRFLVRQPTEAELQWMINYIDSRPAV
;
A
#
# COMPACT_ATOMS: atom_id res chain seq x y z
N MET A 1 -3.59 77.62 -4.21
CA MET A 1 -3.18 76.51 -5.07
C MET A 1 -2.36 75.47 -4.31
N LEU A 2 -2.80 75.03 -3.11
CA LEU A 2 -2.04 74.10 -2.27
C LEU A 2 -2.79 72.79 -1.97
N SER A 3 -3.95 72.57 -2.58
CA SER A 3 -4.85 71.46 -2.26
C SER A 3 -4.67 70.20 -3.13
N ILE A 4 -4.07 70.31 -4.29
CA ILE A 4 -3.93 69.21 -5.25
C ILE A 4 -2.87 68.17 -4.78
N PRO A 5 -1.68 68.53 -4.25
CA PRO A 5 -0.68 67.56 -3.81
C PRO A 5 -1.10 66.76 -2.56
N ILE A 6 -1.96 67.33 -1.72
CA ILE A 6 -2.46 66.65 -0.52
C ILE A 6 -3.46 65.54 -0.86
N ILE A 7 -4.32 65.77 -1.86
CA ILE A 7 -5.28 64.75 -2.36
C ILE A 7 -4.57 63.61 -3.02
N LEU A 8 -3.50 63.87 -3.81
CA LEU A 8 -2.69 62.84 -4.42
C LEU A 8 -1.96 61.96 -3.41
N CYS A 9 -1.50 62.50 -2.29
CA CYS A 9 -0.84 61.75 -1.22
C CYS A 9 -1.79 60.81 -0.46
N VAL A 10 -3.08 61.17 -0.30
CA VAL A 10 -4.08 60.36 0.39
C VAL A 10 -4.48 59.13 -0.46
N ILE A 11 -4.45 59.23 -1.77
CA ILE A 11 -4.80 58.14 -2.68
C ILE A 11 -3.69 57.05 -2.73
N LEU A 12 -2.45 57.42 -2.45
CA LEU A 12 -1.33 56.47 -2.45
C LEU A 12 -1.20 55.67 -1.15
N LEU A 13 -1.93 55.99 -0.10
CA LEU A 13 -1.89 55.32 1.20
C LEU A 13 -2.97 54.22 1.34
N SER A 14 -3.84 54.03 0.38
CA SER A 14 -4.94 53.04 0.46
C SER A 14 -4.63 51.69 -0.24
N SER A 15 -3.39 51.41 -0.63
CA SER A 15 -3.03 50.20 -1.38
C SER A 15 -2.18 49.23 -0.57
N CYS A 16 -2.62 48.87 0.64
CA CYS A 16 -2.11 47.66 1.32
C CYS A 16 -3.29 46.91 1.92
N ALA A 17 -4.01 46.18 1.07
CA ALA A 17 -4.85 45.10 1.58
C ALA A 17 -3.96 43.84 1.60
N GLU A 18 -3.50 43.45 2.77
CA GLU A 18 -2.94 42.12 2.98
C GLU A 18 -4.07 41.10 2.84
N GLU A 19 -4.06 40.33 1.75
CA GLU A 19 -4.90 39.15 1.64
C GLU A 19 -4.38 38.08 2.62
N TYR A 20 -5.05 37.93 3.73
CA TYR A 20 -4.83 36.82 4.68
C TYR A 20 -5.45 35.55 4.07
N TYR A 21 -4.63 34.69 3.50
CA TYR A 21 -5.04 33.33 3.17
C TYR A 21 -5.12 32.52 4.46
N VAL A 22 -6.33 32.37 4.98
CA VAL A 22 -6.60 31.37 6.02
C VAL A 22 -6.68 30.03 5.32
N TYR A 23 -5.60 29.24 5.39
CA TYR A 23 -5.66 27.84 5.04
C TYR A 23 -6.53 27.15 6.09
N GLY A 24 -7.81 26.94 5.78
CA GLY A 24 -8.66 26.05 6.54
C GLY A 24 -8.12 24.63 6.36
N ILE A 25 -7.49 24.11 7.40
CA ILE A 25 -7.25 22.66 7.48
C ILE A 25 -8.62 22.10 7.86
N ASP A 26 -9.27 21.46 6.87
CA ASP A 26 -10.46 20.68 7.17
C ASP A 26 -10.08 19.62 8.20
N ASP A 27 -10.85 19.49 9.26
CA ASP A 27 -10.67 18.45 10.26
C ASP A 27 -10.73 17.09 9.55
N VAL A 28 -9.56 16.49 9.35
CA VAL A 28 -9.48 15.11 8.85
C VAL A 28 -9.96 14.20 9.97
N GLU A 29 -11.15 13.65 9.83
CA GLU A 29 -11.67 12.65 10.74
C GLU A 29 -10.75 11.43 10.70
N ILE A 30 -9.85 11.33 11.69
CA ILE A 30 -8.98 10.17 11.87
C ILE A 30 -9.87 9.05 12.36
N THR A 31 -10.22 8.13 11.46
CA THR A 31 -10.95 6.92 11.85
C THR A 31 -10.14 6.16 12.91
N PRO A 32 -10.80 5.69 13.99
CA PRO A 32 -10.12 4.96 15.06
C PRO A 32 -9.37 3.74 14.51
N VAL A 33 -8.27 3.37 15.16
CA VAL A 33 -7.39 2.24 14.75
C VAL A 33 -8.16 0.93 14.53
N ASN A 34 -9.34 0.79 15.14
CA ASN A 34 -10.24 -0.37 15.02
C ASN A 34 -11.43 -0.13 14.08
N SER A 35 -11.39 0.89 13.22
CA SER A 35 -12.46 1.09 12.25
C SER A 35 -12.54 -0.10 11.31
N THR A 36 -13.73 -0.68 11.18
CA THR A 36 -14.02 -1.79 10.28
C THR A 36 -13.72 -1.34 8.84
N LYS A 37 -12.96 -2.14 8.10
CA LYS A 37 -12.70 -1.87 6.69
C LYS A 37 -13.93 -2.28 5.87
N ASP A 38 -14.85 -1.34 5.68
CA ASP A 38 -16.14 -1.61 5.05
C ASP A 38 -16.08 -1.70 3.51
N LYS A 39 -14.95 -1.30 2.91
CA LYS A 39 -14.76 -1.38 1.46
C LYS A 39 -13.91 -2.60 1.08
N PRO A 40 -14.51 -3.64 0.48
CA PRO A 40 -13.74 -4.74 -0.08
C PRO A 40 -12.86 -4.23 -1.22
N LYS A 41 -11.70 -4.86 -1.41
CA LYS A 41 -10.85 -4.58 -2.56
C LYS A 41 -11.55 -4.98 -3.86
N THR A 42 -11.36 -4.18 -4.91
CA THR A 42 -11.79 -4.58 -6.25
C THR A 42 -10.95 -5.77 -6.75
N HIS A 43 -11.46 -6.52 -7.72
CA HIS A 43 -10.72 -7.61 -8.35
C HIS A 43 -9.36 -7.16 -8.89
N ALA A 44 -9.31 -5.98 -9.53
CA ALA A 44 -8.07 -5.40 -10.05
C ALA A 44 -7.06 -5.10 -8.92
N GLN A 45 -7.51 -4.55 -7.80
CA GLN A 45 -6.65 -4.31 -6.63
C GLN A 45 -6.13 -5.62 -6.03
N TYR A 46 -7.00 -6.62 -5.90
CA TYR A 46 -6.60 -7.94 -5.41
C TYR A 46 -5.52 -8.57 -6.31
N ILE A 47 -5.76 -8.61 -7.63
CA ILE A 47 -4.83 -9.16 -8.61
C ILE A 47 -3.48 -8.42 -8.56
N SER A 48 -3.51 -7.07 -8.52
CA SER A 48 -2.27 -6.26 -8.47
C SER A 48 -1.44 -6.56 -7.23
N ILE A 49 -2.07 -6.66 -6.06
CA ILE A 49 -1.39 -6.96 -4.79
C ILE A 49 -0.84 -8.38 -4.81
N LEU A 50 -1.64 -9.36 -5.24
CA LEU A 50 -1.24 -10.75 -5.32
C LEU A 50 -0.03 -10.92 -6.26
N TYR A 51 -0.11 -10.33 -7.46
CA TYR A 51 0.97 -10.42 -8.45
C TYR A 51 2.26 -9.75 -7.94
N ALA A 52 2.16 -8.53 -7.39
CA ALA A 52 3.32 -7.84 -6.83
C ALA A 52 3.98 -8.63 -5.68
N ASN A 53 3.19 -9.27 -4.84
CA ASN A 53 3.69 -10.10 -3.76
C ASN A 53 4.39 -11.37 -4.25
N MET A 54 3.91 -11.97 -5.32
CA MET A 54 4.48 -13.23 -5.84
C MET A 54 5.68 -13.01 -6.75
N PHE A 55 5.61 -12.01 -7.63
CA PHE A 55 6.62 -11.81 -8.68
C PHE A 55 7.59 -10.64 -8.40
N GLN A 56 7.34 -9.82 -7.38
CA GLN A 56 8.12 -8.62 -7.04
C GLN A 56 8.21 -7.60 -8.20
N LYS A 57 7.18 -7.57 -9.02
CA LYS A 57 7.03 -6.64 -10.17
C LYS A 57 5.56 -6.28 -10.38
N ALA A 58 5.30 -5.17 -11.07
CA ALA A 58 3.94 -4.80 -11.44
C ALA A 58 3.39 -5.75 -12.52
N ILE A 59 2.09 -6.05 -12.44
CA ILE A 59 1.41 -6.85 -13.47
C ILE A 59 1.25 -6.03 -14.76
N GLY A 60 1.48 -6.68 -15.90
CA GLY A 60 1.26 -6.07 -17.22
C GLY A 60 -0.24 -5.94 -17.58
N PRO A 61 -0.61 -4.98 -18.46
CA PRO A 61 -2.01 -4.73 -18.82
C PRO A 61 -2.73 -5.96 -19.38
N ASN A 62 -2.07 -6.72 -20.24
CA ASN A 62 -2.65 -7.92 -20.84
C ASN A 62 -2.86 -9.04 -19.81
N GLN A 63 -1.91 -9.22 -18.89
CA GLN A 63 -2.02 -10.20 -17.81
C GLN A 63 -3.13 -9.81 -16.82
N MET A 64 -3.27 -8.51 -16.53
CA MET A 64 -4.37 -7.98 -15.71
C MET A 64 -5.73 -8.29 -16.34
N LEU A 65 -5.89 -8.01 -17.63
CA LEU A 65 -7.13 -8.27 -18.35
C LEU A 65 -7.48 -9.76 -18.36
N GLN A 66 -6.49 -10.64 -18.61
CA GLN A 66 -6.70 -12.08 -18.56
C GLN A 66 -7.14 -12.57 -17.17
N ALA A 67 -6.52 -12.06 -16.10
CA ALA A 67 -6.88 -12.41 -14.74
C ALA A 67 -8.27 -11.90 -14.35
N LEU A 68 -8.64 -10.69 -14.76
CA LEU A 68 -9.97 -10.14 -14.56
C LEU A 68 -11.04 -10.99 -15.26
N ASN A 69 -10.85 -11.29 -16.53
CA ASN A 69 -11.77 -12.12 -17.31
C ASN A 69 -11.93 -13.52 -16.69
N ALA A 70 -10.86 -14.11 -16.17
CA ALA A 70 -10.91 -15.39 -15.49
C ALA A 70 -11.75 -15.32 -14.20
N ILE A 71 -11.56 -14.28 -13.38
CA ILE A 71 -12.37 -14.09 -12.17
C ILE A 71 -13.85 -13.82 -12.51
N GLU A 72 -14.12 -13.00 -13.52
CA GLU A 72 -15.47 -12.63 -13.90
C GLU A 72 -16.25 -13.80 -14.51
N SER A 73 -15.56 -14.69 -15.23
CA SER A 73 -16.19 -15.86 -15.86
C SER A 73 -16.62 -16.95 -14.87
N ILE A 74 -16.09 -16.95 -13.66
CA ILE A 74 -16.39 -17.95 -12.63
C ILE A 74 -17.42 -17.37 -11.65
N GLY A 75 -18.55 -18.09 -11.47
CA GLY A 75 -19.63 -17.66 -10.58
C GLY A 75 -19.21 -17.59 -9.12
N ASP A 76 -18.48 -18.58 -8.63
CA ASP A 76 -17.90 -18.59 -7.29
C ASP A 76 -16.58 -17.85 -7.26
N LYS A 77 -16.58 -16.70 -6.61
CA LYS A 77 -15.40 -15.83 -6.55
C LYS A 77 -14.28 -16.41 -5.69
N GLN A 78 -14.59 -17.20 -4.68
CA GLN A 78 -13.56 -17.86 -3.88
C GLN A 78 -12.77 -18.87 -4.74
N VAL A 79 -13.50 -19.70 -5.48
CA VAL A 79 -12.89 -20.65 -6.43
C VAL A 79 -12.03 -19.91 -7.46
N ALA A 80 -12.53 -18.80 -8.00
CA ALA A 80 -11.78 -17.99 -8.95
C ALA A 80 -10.45 -17.47 -8.37
N TYR A 81 -10.44 -16.99 -7.13
CA TYR A 81 -9.23 -16.53 -6.45
C TYR A 81 -8.26 -17.69 -6.16
N ASP A 82 -8.76 -18.83 -5.70
CA ASP A 82 -7.94 -20.01 -5.42
C ASP A 82 -7.27 -20.54 -6.68
N MET A 83 -7.98 -20.54 -7.81
CA MET A 83 -7.41 -20.89 -9.12
C MET A 83 -6.33 -19.91 -9.56
N LEU A 84 -6.52 -18.61 -9.33
CA LEU A 84 -5.54 -17.57 -9.66
C LEU A 84 -4.28 -17.70 -8.80
N VAL A 85 -4.44 -17.92 -7.50
CA VAL A 85 -3.33 -18.20 -6.57
C VAL A 85 -2.57 -19.44 -7.03
N SER A 86 -3.27 -20.54 -7.30
CA SER A 86 -2.68 -21.79 -7.77
C SER A 86 -1.89 -21.60 -9.08
N LYS A 87 -2.47 -20.85 -10.04
CA LYS A 87 -1.79 -20.52 -11.28
C LYS A 87 -0.48 -19.78 -11.03
N TYR A 88 -0.47 -18.78 -10.18
CA TYR A 88 0.73 -17.97 -9.90
C TYR A 88 1.76 -18.76 -9.08
N MET A 89 1.33 -19.59 -8.14
CA MET A 89 2.23 -20.43 -7.35
C MET A 89 2.97 -21.47 -8.20
N ASN A 90 2.37 -21.93 -9.30
CA ASN A 90 2.98 -22.87 -10.24
C ASN A 90 3.76 -22.20 -11.38
N ASP A 91 3.83 -20.86 -11.39
CA ASP A 91 4.62 -20.13 -12.39
C ASP A 91 6.10 -20.18 -12.05
N PRO A 92 7.00 -20.54 -13.01
CA PRO A 92 8.43 -20.63 -12.75
C PRO A 92 9.10 -19.30 -12.39
N GLU A 93 8.46 -18.16 -12.69
CA GLU A 93 8.97 -16.83 -12.32
C GLU A 93 8.59 -16.40 -10.90
N VAL A 94 7.78 -17.19 -10.19
CA VAL A 94 7.36 -16.84 -8.83
C VAL A 94 8.55 -16.83 -7.87
N LYS A 95 8.63 -15.81 -7.04
CA LYS A 95 9.71 -15.63 -6.07
C LYS A 95 9.28 -16.10 -4.69
N ILE A 96 9.37 -17.39 -4.47
CA ILE A 96 9.10 -18.00 -3.15
C ILE A 96 10.45 -18.40 -2.55
N PRO A 97 10.77 -17.92 -1.34
CA PRO A 97 11.95 -18.37 -0.63
C PRO A 97 11.87 -19.88 -0.35
N SER A 98 13.00 -20.58 -0.49
CA SER A 98 13.04 -21.99 -0.12
C SER A 98 13.10 -22.17 1.39
N VAL A 99 12.72 -23.35 1.88
CA VAL A 99 12.83 -23.73 3.29
C VAL A 99 14.28 -23.65 3.77
N GLU A 100 15.23 -24.04 2.92
CA GLU A 100 16.65 -23.97 3.20
C GLU A 100 17.11 -22.51 3.40
N SER A 101 16.70 -21.59 2.52
CA SER A 101 17.05 -20.17 2.66
C SER A 101 16.43 -19.53 3.91
N MET A 102 15.20 -19.90 4.24
CA MET A 102 14.53 -19.45 5.46
C MET A 102 15.27 -19.89 6.71
N ARG A 103 15.76 -21.15 6.74
CA ARG A 103 16.47 -21.71 7.90
C ARG A 103 17.92 -21.27 8.00
N ALA A 104 18.56 -20.97 6.87
CA ALA A 104 19.93 -20.48 6.85
C ALA A 104 20.07 -19.10 7.50
N ASP A 105 19.07 -18.24 7.32
CA ASP A 105 19.01 -16.90 7.92
C ASP A 105 17.56 -16.49 8.24
N PRO A 106 17.00 -16.96 9.35
CA PRO A 106 15.63 -16.67 9.75
C PRO A 106 15.38 -15.18 9.97
N GLU A 107 16.36 -14.43 10.46
CA GLU A 107 16.22 -13.00 10.70
C GLU A 107 16.01 -12.23 9.39
N THR A 108 16.88 -12.41 8.42
CA THR A 108 16.74 -11.78 7.10
C THR A 108 15.43 -12.21 6.44
N PHE A 109 15.06 -13.47 6.50
CA PHE A 109 13.80 -13.98 5.96
C PHE A 109 12.59 -13.26 6.57
N VAL A 110 12.53 -13.10 7.89
CA VAL A 110 11.43 -12.42 8.58
C VAL A 110 11.39 -10.94 8.20
N ARG A 111 12.52 -10.25 8.21
CA ARG A 111 12.59 -8.82 7.83
C ARG A 111 12.13 -8.57 6.40
N GLU A 112 12.56 -9.41 5.45
CA GLU A 112 12.13 -9.31 4.06
C GLU A 112 10.66 -9.64 3.87
N THR A 113 10.14 -10.63 4.60
CA THR A 113 8.72 -10.98 4.59
C THR A 113 7.85 -9.84 5.08
N TYR A 114 8.22 -9.19 6.20
CA TYR A 114 7.51 -8.03 6.70
C TYR A 114 7.54 -6.85 5.73
N LYS A 115 8.71 -6.57 5.14
CA LYS A 115 8.85 -5.54 4.11
C LYS A 115 7.99 -5.83 2.88
N ARG A 116 7.94 -7.08 2.45
CA ARG A 116 7.23 -7.53 1.25
C ARG A 116 5.71 -7.47 1.41
N PHE A 117 5.18 -7.98 2.52
CA PHE A 117 3.74 -8.13 2.70
C PHE A 117 3.11 -7.03 3.53
N LEU A 118 3.84 -6.45 4.48
CA LEU A 118 3.34 -5.44 5.41
C LEU A 118 3.90 -4.04 5.14
N VAL A 119 4.89 -3.92 4.23
CA VAL A 119 5.56 -2.64 3.86
C VAL A 119 6.13 -1.91 5.09
N ARG A 120 6.56 -2.66 6.10
CA ARG A 120 7.21 -2.14 7.31
C ARG A 120 8.27 -3.11 7.83
N GLN A 121 9.11 -2.64 8.72
CA GLN A 121 10.00 -3.51 9.47
C GLN A 121 9.25 -4.17 10.65
N PRO A 122 9.60 -5.41 11.04
CA PRO A 122 9.12 -5.98 12.28
C PRO A 122 9.66 -5.21 13.48
N THR A 123 8.89 -5.15 14.56
CA THR A 123 9.42 -4.78 15.87
C THR A 123 10.34 -5.89 16.38
N GLU A 124 11.18 -5.59 17.36
CA GLU A 124 12.09 -6.62 17.93
C GLU A 124 11.31 -7.80 18.53
N ALA A 125 10.18 -7.54 19.19
CA ALA A 125 9.33 -8.60 19.74
C ALA A 125 8.73 -9.50 18.65
N GLU A 126 8.25 -8.92 17.55
CA GLU A 126 7.73 -9.68 16.40
C GLU A 126 8.84 -10.51 15.74
N LEU A 127 10.02 -9.92 15.59
CA LEU A 127 11.17 -10.58 15.00
C LEU A 127 11.55 -11.83 15.82
N GLN A 128 11.77 -11.66 17.11
CA GLN A 128 12.14 -12.77 18.00
C GLN A 128 11.06 -13.86 18.07
N TRP A 129 9.79 -13.45 18.09
CA TRP A 129 8.69 -14.39 18.07
C TRP A 129 8.68 -15.23 16.80
N MET A 130 8.88 -14.61 15.63
CA MET A 130 8.90 -15.30 14.34
C MET A 130 10.12 -16.22 14.20
N ILE A 131 11.30 -15.80 14.64
CA ILE A 131 12.51 -16.64 14.64
C ILE A 131 12.27 -17.88 15.51
N ASN A 132 11.80 -17.71 16.74
CA ASN A 132 11.49 -18.82 17.64
C ASN A 132 10.43 -19.77 17.02
N TYR A 133 9.45 -19.22 16.30
CA TYR A 133 8.44 -20.02 15.62
C TYR A 133 9.06 -20.90 14.51
N ILE A 134 9.96 -20.34 13.69
CA ILE A 134 10.68 -21.08 12.64
C ILE A 134 11.53 -22.17 13.25
N ASP A 135 12.28 -21.87 14.30
CA ASP A 135 13.22 -22.81 14.94
C ASP A 135 12.48 -23.95 15.66
N SER A 136 11.30 -23.68 16.22
CA SER A 136 10.49 -24.69 16.90
C SER A 136 9.81 -25.70 15.99
N ARG A 137 9.82 -25.48 14.65
CA ARG A 137 9.14 -26.32 13.66
C ARG A 137 10.09 -26.87 12.59
N PRO A 138 10.92 -27.84 12.91
CA PRO A 138 11.94 -28.35 11.98
C PRO A 138 11.37 -29.10 10.75
N ALA A 139 10.09 -29.47 10.77
CA ALA A 139 9.46 -30.32 9.73
C ALA A 139 8.58 -29.53 8.73
N VAL A 140 8.64 -28.20 8.70
CA VAL A 140 7.89 -27.38 7.73
C VAL A 140 8.84 -26.93 6.64
#